data_21bace461251081697764801f97aaac9
#
_entry.id   21bace461251081697764801f97aaac9
#
_cell.length_a   1.000
_cell.length_b   1.000
_cell.length_c   1.000
_cell.angle_alpha   90.00
_cell.angle_beta   90.00
_cell.angle_gamma   90.00
#
_symmetry.space_group_name_H-M   'P 1'
#
loop_
_entity.id
_entity.type
_entity.pdbx_description
1 polymer ?
#
loop_
_entity_poly.entity_id
_entity_poly.type
_entity_poly.pdbx_seq_one_letter_code
_entity_poly.pdbx_strand_id
1 'polypeptide(L)'
;MRTVTAAALLVLVLPPRLLPHPLAVDILIGMVALVLGYAAGALLERLPRLGAHPRSGRVLALGLLVVATLRTGSRLDTLNASLGIAGGSTPHAVLAVLGSVLGAAVVLLTVRSLRKLSGRRLAVVLCLPVLAGALVAARSSSDGREGAEFLSGARNSADITAVTHRPATSPRRIYVMRGSAGTVADRVRQAVGQTVDRTGTITPKAILIVVPTGSGWVNQRMTASLEELYDGDLTTVAVQYASSPSWLAFLRGGEGVRETAAELIGQMRSRIDRLPARQRPDLLVYGESLGAWGALPWLHQVDAALLVGVPGGHQAVGPGLMTLNHADDPVPGWRLRLSPVTFWRSNADVISSQSVPFGHGHSYGGPETAAAWCQVLILPTC
;
A
#
# COMPACT_ATOMS: atom_id res chain seq x y z
N MET A 1 -6.31 29.15 -26.16
CA MET A 1 -6.50 28.92 -24.70
C MET A 1 -6.39 27.46 -24.31
N ARG A 2 -7.13 26.53 -24.92
CA ARG A 2 -7.23 25.10 -24.49
C ARG A 2 -5.89 24.41 -24.28
N THR A 3 -4.96 24.53 -25.24
CA THR A 3 -3.63 23.91 -25.13
C THR A 3 -2.75 24.54 -24.07
N VAL A 4 -2.90 25.84 -23.83
CA VAL A 4 -2.14 26.57 -22.78
C VAL A 4 -2.60 26.14 -21.39
N THR A 5 -3.92 26.09 -21.15
CA THR A 5 -4.46 25.65 -19.86
C THR A 5 -4.18 24.18 -19.60
N ALA A 6 -4.19 23.33 -20.64
CA ALA A 6 -3.78 21.94 -20.54
C ALA A 6 -2.31 21.81 -20.10
N ALA A 7 -1.39 22.48 -20.81
CA ALA A 7 0.03 22.45 -20.49
C ALA A 7 0.34 23.10 -19.11
N ALA A 8 -0.35 24.16 -18.75
CA ALA A 8 -0.21 24.79 -17.43
C ALA A 8 -0.62 23.85 -16.29
N LEU A 9 -1.73 23.11 -16.45
CA LEU A 9 -2.16 22.14 -15.45
C LEU A 9 -1.16 20.96 -15.35
N LEU A 10 -0.58 20.53 -16.47
CA LEU A 10 0.47 19.52 -16.47
C LEU A 10 1.70 19.96 -15.65
N VAL A 11 2.17 21.20 -15.84
CA VAL A 11 3.30 21.76 -15.06
C VAL A 11 3.03 21.72 -13.55
N LEU A 12 1.77 21.89 -13.13
CA LEU A 12 1.38 21.89 -11.72
C LEU A 12 1.22 20.49 -11.14
N VAL A 13 0.76 19.53 -11.93
CA VAL A 13 0.33 18.23 -11.44
C VAL A 13 1.40 17.14 -11.59
N LEU A 14 2.16 17.15 -12.70
CA LEU A 14 3.08 16.07 -13.03
C LEU A 14 4.28 15.91 -12.07
N PRO A 15 4.96 16.98 -11.58
CA PRO A 15 6.10 16.79 -10.70
C PRO A 15 5.68 16.08 -9.41
N PRO A 16 6.33 14.95 -9.02
CA PRO A 16 5.98 14.20 -7.82
C PRO A 16 6.24 15.04 -6.55
N ARG A 17 5.47 14.77 -5.50
CA ARG A 17 5.54 15.56 -4.26
C ARG A 17 6.47 14.92 -3.22
N LEU A 18 6.21 13.68 -2.86
CA LEU A 18 6.89 12.97 -1.76
C LEU A 18 7.78 11.86 -2.27
N LEU A 19 7.32 11.10 -3.26
CA LEU A 19 7.98 9.89 -3.75
C LEU A 19 8.11 9.92 -5.26
N PRO A 20 9.13 9.27 -5.84
CA PRO A 20 9.18 9.03 -7.28
C PRO A 20 8.03 8.08 -7.68
N HIS A 21 7.42 8.37 -8.82
CA HIS A 21 6.33 7.55 -9.33
C HIS A 21 6.82 6.62 -10.43
N PRO A 22 6.20 5.42 -10.60
CA PRO A 22 6.35 4.62 -11.81
C PRO A 22 5.91 5.40 -13.05
N LEU A 23 6.59 5.22 -14.17
CA LEU A 23 6.31 5.93 -15.43
C LEU A 23 4.84 5.87 -15.85
N ALA A 24 4.19 4.71 -15.66
CA ALA A 24 2.78 4.55 -15.99
C ALA A 24 1.84 5.45 -15.16
N VAL A 25 2.19 5.68 -13.89
CA VAL A 25 1.44 6.57 -12.99
C VAL A 25 1.58 8.02 -13.45
N ASP A 26 2.80 8.46 -13.76
CA ASP A 26 3.05 9.80 -14.27
C ASP A 26 2.35 10.05 -15.63
N ILE A 27 2.38 9.09 -16.55
CA ILE A 27 1.66 9.17 -17.82
C ILE A 27 0.15 9.33 -17.57
N LEU A 28 -0.43 8.51 -16.70
CA LEU A 28 -1.87 8.54 -16.39
C LEU A 28 -2.29 9.89 -15.81
N ILE A 29 -1.55 10.39 -14.84
CA ILE A 29 -1.83 11.67 -14.16
C ILE A 29 -1.66 12.83 -15.14
N GLY A 30 -0.59 12.84 -15.90
CA GLY A 30 -0.36 13.84 -16.93
C GLY A 30 -1.42 13.84 -18.02
N MET A 31 -1.87 12.67 -18.47
CA MET A 31 -2.98 12.53 -19.41
C MET A 31 -4.27 13.15 -18.86
N VAL A 32 -4.64 12.82 -17.62
CA VAL A 32 -5.82 13.38 -16.94
C VAL A 32 -5.69 14.91 -16.80
N ALA A 33 -4.53 15.41 -16.38
CA ALA A 33 -4.26 16.83 -16.27
C ALA A 33 -4.44 17.57 -17.61
N LEU A 34 -3.91 17.00 -18.70
CA LEU A 34 -4.05 17.58 -20.04
C LEU A 34 -5.52 17.61 -20.51
N VAL A 35 -6.27 16.53 -20.29
CA VAL A 35 -7.69 16.46 -20.66
C VAL A 35 -8.53 17.45 -19.87
N LEU A 36 -8.35 17.51 -18.54
CA LEU A 36 -9.07 18.45 -17.68
C LEU A 36 -8.70 19.92 -17.99
N GLY A 37 -7.41 20.20 -18.17
CA GLY A 37 -6.94 21.51 -18.56
C GLY A 37 -7.45 21.96 -19.93
N TYR A 38 -7.54 21.04 -20.89
CA TYR A 38 -8.14 21.31 -22.19
C TYR A 38 -9.64 21.62 -22.08
N ALA A 39 -10.38 20.89 -21.27
CA ALA A 39 -11.80 21.14 -21.00
C ALA A 39 -12.00 22.49 -20.30
N ALA A 40 -11.19 22.81 -19.29
CA ALA A 40 -11.21 24.10 -18.62
C ALA A 40 -10.92 25.27 -19.57
N GLY A 41 -9.92 25.11 -20.44
CA GLY A 41 -9.62 26.09 -21.50
C GLY A 41 -10.76 26.30 -22.49
N ALA A 42 -11.51 25.24 -22.79
CA ALA A 42 -12.69 25.32 -23.65
C ALA A 42 -13.85 26.11 -23.00
N LEU A 43 -13.96 26.02 -21.67
CA LEU A 43 -14.92 26.85 -20.91
C LEU A 43 -14.49 28.32 -20.85
N LEU A 44 -13.21 28.58 -20.63
CA LEU A 44 -12.66 29.94 -20.60
C LEU A 44 -12.81 30.66 -21.95
N GLU A 45 -12.71 29.94 -23.07
CA GLU A 45 -12.92 30.50 -24.41
C GLU A 45 -14.37 31.01 -24.65
N ARG A 46 -15.33 30.60 -23.82
CA ARG A 46 -16.72 31.10 -23.88
C ARG A 46 -16.89 32.47 -23.23
N LEU A 47 -15.89 32.93 -22.47
CA LEU A 47 -15.91 34.25 -21.83
C LEU A 47 -15.46 35.33 -22.81
N PRO A 48 -16.27 36.40 -23.07
CA PRO A 48 -16.07 37.34 -24.19
C PRO A 48 -14.81 38.20 -24.15
N ARG A 49 -14.04 38.18 -23.05
CA ARG A 49 -12.86 39.04 -22.84
C ARG A 49 -11.50 38.33 -23.01
N LEU A 50 -11.47 37.05 -23.32
CA LEU A 50 -10.24 36.22 -23.32
C LEU A 50 -9.88 35.67 -24.70
N GLY A 51 -9.82 36.55 -25.71
CA GLY A 51 -9.34 36.20 -27.05
C GLY A 51 -7.82 36.00 -27.08
N ALA A 52 -7.33 34.76 -27.20
CA ALA A 52 -5.92 34.49 -27.41
C ALA A 52 -5.60 34.28 -28.90
N HIS A 53 -4.51 34.87 -29.39
CA HIS A 53 -4.02 34.63 -30.75
C HIS A 53 -3.56 33.14 -30.86
N PRO A 54 -4.02 32.37 -31.86
CA PRO A 54 -3.79 30.90 -31.91
C PRO A 54 -2.30 30.51 -32.09
N ARG A 55 -1.48 31.34 -32.73
CA ARG A 55 -0.04 31.07 -32.91
C ARG A 55 0.74 31.23 -31.61
N SER A 56 0.53 32.32 -30.90
CA SER A 56 1.17 32.63 -29.59
C SER A 56 0.79 31.56 -28.55
N GLY A 57 -0.45 31.07 -28.57
CA GLY A 57 -0.91 30.02 -27.67
C GLY A 57 -0.22 28.67 -27.86
N ARG A 58 0.13 28.30 -29.10
CA ARG A 58 0.87 27.06 -29.38
C ARG A 58 2.32 27.13 -28.90
N VAL A 59 3.00 28.24 -29.17
CA VAL A 59 4.38 28.44 -28.70
C VAL A 59 4.45 28.41 -27.17
N LEU A 60 3.52 29.10 -26.51
CA LEU A 60 3.43 29.10 -25.04
C LEU A 60 3.16 27.68 -24.50
N ALA A 61 2.26 26.91 -25.11
CA ALA A 61 1.98 25.54 -24.71
C ALA A 61 3.22 24.65 -24.83
N LEU A 62 3.99 24.75 -25.93
CA LEU A 62 5.25 24.03 -26.09
C LEU A 62 6.28 24.42 -25.02
N GLY A 63 6.43 25.71 -24.75
CA GLY A 63 7.29 26.19 -23.64
C GLY A 63 6.89 25.60 -22.30
N LEU A 64 5.60 25.53 -22.00
CA LEU A 64 5.09 24.91 -20.76
C LEU A 64 5.35 23.42 -20.70
N LEU A 65 5.29 22.69 -21.82
CA LEU A 65 5.67 21.26 -21.86
C LEU A 65 7.16 21.05 -21.52
N VAL A 66 8.03 21.92 -22.06
CA VAL A 66 9.46 21.91 -21.71
C VAL A 66 9.64 22.18 -20.22
N VAL A 67 8.95 23.19 -19.67
CA VAL A 67 8.99 23.49 -18.22
C VAL A 67 8.48 22.30 -17.40
N ALA A 68 7.41 21.64 -17.82
CA ALA A 68 6.90 20.44 -17.15
C ALA A 68 7.97 19.34 -17.10
N THR A 69 8.63 19.07 -18.24
CA THR A 69 9.71 18.07 -18.34
C THR A 69 10.88 18.41 -17.40
N LEU A 70 11.38 19.64 -17.46
CA LEU A 70 12.51 20.08 -16.62
C LEU A 70 12.19 20.01 -15.13
N ARG A 71 11.00 20.50 -14.71
CA ARG A 71 10.58 20.45 -13.30
C ARG A 71 10.37 19.04 -12.81
N THR A 72 9.79 18.16 -13.63
CA THR A 72 9.59 16.74 -13.26
C THR A 72 10.93 16.04 -13.15
N GLY A 73 11.83 16.21 -14.10
CA GLY A 73 13.18 15.63 -14.07
C GLY A 73 13.98 16.08 -12.84
N SER A 74 14.09 17.39 -12.61
CA SER A 74 14.77 17.95 -11.45
C SER A 74 14.19 17.47 -10.12
N ARG A 75 12.86 17.37 -10.03
CA ARG A 75 12.21 16.88 -8.81
C ARG A 75 12.46 15.40 -8.58
N LEU A 76 12.40 14.57 -9.63
CA LEU A 76 12.74 13.15 -9.57
C LEU A 76 14.20 12.93 -9.19
N ASP A 77 15.13 13.71 -9.74
CA ASP A 77 16.57 13.62 -9.38
C ASP A 77 16.75 13.87 -7.87
N THR A 78 16.07 14.90 -7.34
CA THR A 78 16.14 15.22 -5.89
C THR A 78 15.59 14.07 -5.04
N LEU A 79 14.42 13.51 -5.43
CA LEU A 79 13.80 12.42 -4.70
C LEU A 79 14.62 11.13 -4.80
N ASN A 80 15.08 10.77 -5.99
CA ASN A 80 15.93 9.61 -6.20
C ASN A 80 17.22 9.69 -5.38
N ALA A 81 17.86 10.87 -5.34
CA ALA A 81 19.05 11.08 -4.52
C ALA A 81 18.77 10.89 -3.02
N SER A 82 17.62 11.37 -2.52
CA SER A 82 17.24 11.17 -1.12
C SER A 82 16.93 9.72 -0.76
N LEU A 83 16.56 8.90 -1.74
CA LEU A 83 16.23 7.47 -1.59
C LEU A 83 17.42 6.55 -1.96
N GLY A 84 18.59 7.12 -2.31
CA GLY A 84 19.74 6.34 -2.76
C GLY A 84 19.54 5.63 -4.11
N ILE A 85 18.56 6.05 -4.92
CA ILE A 85 18.27 5.47 -6.24
C ILE A 85 19.22 6.10 -7.27
N ALA A 86 20.05 5.27 -7.88
CA ALA A 86 20.97 5.72 -8.94
C ALA A 86 20.23 5.88 -10.28
N GLY A 87 20.59 6.91 -11.05
CA GLY A 87 20.10 7.12 -12.41
C GLY A 87 19.60 8.53 -12.67
N GLY A 88 19.67 8.98 -13.93
CA GLY A 88 19.14 10.27 -14.38
C GLY A 88 17.65 10.20 -14.66
N SER A 89 16.89 11.17 -14.18
CA SER A 89 15.43 11.20 -14.30
C SER A 89 14.94 11.91 -15.58
N THR A 90 15.85 12.47 -16.38
CA THR A 90 15.47 13.18 -17.61
C THR A 90 14.75 12.28 -18.64
N PRO A 91 15.22 11.04 -18.95
CA PRO A 91 14.49 10.16 -19.87
C PRO A 91 13.10 9.82 -19.36
N HIS A 92 12.95 9.56 -18.06
CA HIS A 92 11.65 9.31 -17.42
C HIS A 92 10.71 10.51 -17.61
N ALA A 93 11.16 11.72 -17.28
CA ALA A 93 10.35 12.94 -17.42
C ALA A 93 9.92 13.21 -18.87
N VAL A 94 10.82 12.99 -19.82
CA VAL A 94 10.50 13.08 -21.27
C VAL A 94 9.42 12.08 -21.67
N LEU A 95 9.60 10.81 -21.30
CA LEU A 95 8.62 9.75 -21.61
C LEU A 95 7.28 9.99 -20.92
N ALA A 96 7.27 10.49 -19.68
CA ALA A 96 6.06 10.84 -18.96
C ALA A 96 5.28 11.94 -19.69
N VAL A 97 5.94 13.02 -20.12
CA VAL A 97 5.28 14.12 -20.85
C VAL A 97 4.79 13.65 -22.24
N LEU A 98 5.63 12.96 -22.99
CA LEU A 98 5.26 12.45 -24.32
C LEU A 98 4.09 11.45 -24.26
N GLY A 99 4.15 10.50 -23.33
CA GLY A 99 3.09 9.52 -23.09
C GLY A 99 1.78 10.19 -22.66
N SER A 100 1.87 11.21 -21.79
CA SER A 100 0.70 12.00 -21.37
C SER A 100 0.06 12.76 -22.53
N VAL A 101 0.85 13.39 -23.38
CA VAL A 101 0.36 14.11 -24.58
C VAL A 101 -0.30 13.14 -25.56
N LEU A 102 0.34 12.01 -25.86
CA LEU A 102 -0.20 10.99 -26.74
C LEU A 102 -1.52 10.41 -26.19
N GLY A 103 -1.54 10.02 -24.92
CA GLY A 103 -2.73 9.50 -24.25
C GLY A 103 -3.89 10.51 -24.26
N ALA A 104 -3.61 11.77 -23.92
CA ALA A 104 -4.61 12.83 -23.94
C ALA A 104 -5.14 13.09 -25.37
N ALA A 105 -4.27 13.05 -26.39
CA ALA A 105 -4.69 13.18 -27.79
C ALA A 105 -5.63 12.04 -28.19
N VAL A 106 -5.31 10.79 -27.84
CA VAL A 106 -6.16 9.63 -28.09
C VAL A 106 -7.52 9.80 -27.42
N VAL A 107 -7.57 10.17 -26.14
CA VAL A 107 -8.83 10.40 -25.41
C VAL A 107 -9.66 11.49 -26.07
N LEU A 108 -9.06 12.63 -26.40
CA LEU A 108 -9.78 13.76 -27.00
C LEU A 108 -10.29 13.44 -28.40
N LEU A 109 -9.52 12.69 -29.22
CA LEU A 109 -9.95 12.22 -30.54
C LEU A 109 -11.10 11.21 -30.42
N THR A 110 -11.00 10.28 -29.48
CA THR A 110 -12.06 9.30 -29.19
C THR A 110 -13.34 10.00 -28.78
N VAL A 111 -13.28 10.96 -27.83
CA VAL A 111 -14.46 11.75 -27.41
C VAL A 111 -15.06 12.53 -28.59
N ARG A 112 -14.22 13.11 -29.47
CA ARG A 112 -14.71 13.79 -30.67
C ARG A 112 -15.43 12.85 -31.64
N SER A 113 -14.88 11.65 -31.88
CA SER A 113 -15.48 10.64 -32.74
C SER A 113 -16.79 10.12 -32.14
N LEU A 114 -16.82 9.91 -30.83
CA LEU A 114 -18.00 9.44 -30.11
C LEU A 114 -19.16 10.44 -30.08
N ARG A 115 -18.89 11.76 -30.11
CA ARG A 115 -19.94 12.79 -30.21
C ARG A 115 -20.76 12.68 -31.52
N LYS A 116 -20.26 11.97 -32.50
CA LYS A 116 -20.98 11.67 -33.74
C LYS A 116 -21.84 10.40 -33.65
N LEU A 117 -21.75 9.65 -32.54
CA LEU A 117 -22.50 8.41 -32.33
C LEU A 117 -23.78 8.69 -31.53
N SER A 118 -24.81 7.86 -31.77
CA SER A 118 -26.04 7.90 -30.94
C SER A 118 -25.74 7.58 -29.46
N GLY A 119 -26.50 8.15 -28.52
CA GLY A 119 -26.23 8.05 -27.07
C GLY A 119 -26.04 6.62 -26.53
N ARG A 120 -26.71 5.61 -27.13
CA ARG A 120 -26.52 4.19 -26.75
C ARG A 120 -25.10 3.67 -27.06
N ARG A 121 -24.50 4.06 -28.19
CA ARG A 121 -23.13 3.65 -28.55
C ARG A 121 -22.08 4.37 -27.71
N LEU A 122 -22.37 5.60 -27.30
CA LEU A 122 -21.51 6.37 -26.40
C LEU A 122 -21.40 5.70 -25.02
N ALA A 123 -22.52 5.24 -24.46
CA ALA A 123 -22.54 4.54 -23.17
C ALA A 123 -21.69 3.25 -23.18
N VAL A 124 -21.80 2.45 -24.26
CA VAL A 124 -21.02 1.20 -24.39
C VAL A 124 -19.51 1.47 -24.42
N VAL A 125 -19.07 2.48 -25.16
CA VAL A 125 -17.62 2.78 -25.29
C VAL A 125 -17.04 3.40 -24.02
N LEU A 126 -17.82 4.17 -23.25
CA LEU A 126 -17.38 4.71 -21.95
C LEU A 126 -17.37 3.63 -20.86
N CYS A 127 -18.20 2.61 -20.96
CA CYS A 127 -18.23 1.49 -20.00
C CYS A 127 -17.12 0.46 -20.25
N LEU A 128 -16.61 0.32 -21.47
CA LEU A 128 -15.58 -0.67 -21.83
C LEU A 128 -14.27 -0.53 -21.02
N PRO A 129 -13.64 0.64 -20.87
CA PRO A 129 -12.43 0.78 -20.08
C PRO A 129 -12.68 0.61 -18.58
N VAL A 130 -13.87 0.99 -18.09
CA VAL A 130 -14.26 0.76 -16.69
C VAL A 130 -14.46 -0.74 -16.44
N LEU A 131 -15.12 -1.45 -17.35
CA LEU A 131 -15.27 -2.90 -17.31
C LEU A 131 -13.92 -3.63 -17.47
N ALA A 132 -13.05 -3.18 -18.36
CA ALA A 132 -11.72 -3.74 -18.51
C ALA A 132 -10.86 -3.52 -17.27
N GLY A 133 -10.90 -2.31 -16.67
CA GLY A 133 -10.23 -2.00 -15.41
C GLY A 133 -10.78 -2.83 -14.24
N ALA A 134 -12.10 -2.99 -14.16
CA ALA A 134 -12.76 -3.86 -13.18
C ALA A 134 -12.40 -5.34 -13.38
N LEU A 135 -12.28 -5.80 -14.63
CA LEU A 135 -11.90 -7.17 -14.97
C LEU A 135 -10.41 -7.45 -14.63
N VAL A 136 -9.53 -6.48 -14.89
CA VAL A 136 -8.11 -6.54 -14.46
C VAL A 136 -8.00 -6.53 -12.96
N ALA A 137 -8.75 -5.66 -12.27
CA ALA A 137 -8.79 -5.65 -10.80
C ALA A 137 -9.38 -6.94 -10.22
N ALA A 138 -10.38 -7.54 -10.87
CA ALA A 138 -10.94 -8.83 -10.47
C ALA A 138 -9.98 -10.02 -10.72
N ARG A 139 -9.17 -9.97 -11.78
CA ARG A 139 -8.12 -10.97 -12.05
C ARG A 139 -6.89 -10.81 -11.17
N SER A 140 -6.71 -9.67 -10.53
CA SER A 140 -5.68 -9.43 -9.51
C SER A 140 -6.11 -9.96 -8.15
N SER A 141 -7.20 -10.72 -8.05
CA SER A 141 -7.55 -11.41 -6.81
C SER A 141 -6.49 -12.46 -6.54
N SER A 142 -5.77 -12.26 -5.47
CA SER A 142 -4.60 -13.00 -5.03
C SER A 142 -4.98 -14.26 -4.24
N ASP A 143 -6.09 -14.92 -4.63
CA ASP A 143 -6.59 -16.07 -3.89
C ASP A 143 -5.52 -17.18 -3.82
N GLY A 144 -4.95 -17.33 -2.64
CA GLY A 144 -3.99 -18.36 -2.30
C GLY A 144 -2.51 -18.04 -2.58
N ARG A 145 -2.19 -17.04 -3.41
CA ARG A 145 -0.80 -16.73 -3.77
C ARG A 145 -0.02 -16.16 -2.58
N GLU A 146 -0.58 -15.18 -1.91
CA GLU A 146 0.05 -14.53 -0.75
C GLU A 146 0.26 -15.51 0.41
N GLY A 147 -0.70 -16.39 0.65
CA GLY A 147 -0.57 -17.43 1.68
C GLY A 147 0.51 -18.43 1.33
N ALA A 148 0.58 -18.88 0.07
CA ALA A 148 1.62 -19.80 -0.39
C ALA A 148 3.02 -19.15 -0.30
N GLU A 149 3.14 -17.89 -0.72
CA GLU A 149 4.37 -17.11 -0.62
C GLU A 149 4.80 -16.93 0.84
N PHE A 150 3.88 -16.58 1.72
CA PHE A 150 4.16 -16.44 3.15
C PHE A 150 4.64 -17.75 3.78
N LEU A 151 3.99 -18.86 3.47
CA LEU A 151 4.35 -20.17 4.02
C LEU A 151 5.69 -20.69 3.47
N SER A 152 5.93 -20.52 2.17
CA SER A 152 7.18 -20.94 1.53
C SER A 152 8.40 -20.11 1.95
N GLY A 153 8.20 -18.88 2.40
CA GLY A 153 9.24 -18.00 2.93
C GLY A 153 9.65 -18.29 4.38
N ALA A 154 9.10 -19.34 5.01
CA ALA A 154 9.48 -19.73 6.36
C ALA A 154 10.96 -20.19 6.39
N ARG A 155 11.73 -19.65 7.33
CA ARG A 155 13.11 -20.04 7.56
C ARG A 155 13.16 -21.32 8.39
N ASN A 156 14.22 -22.10 8.24
CA ASN A 156 14.51 -23.22 9.11
C ASN A 156 15.50 -22.82 10.21
N SER A 157 15.75 -23.72 11.16
CA SER A 157 16.68 -23.48 12.27
C SER A 157 18.12 -23.18 11.81
N ALA A 158 18.57 -23.83 10.72
CA ALA A 158 19.92 -23.60 10.19
C ALA A 158 20.06 -22.18 9.61
N ASP A 159 19.05 -21.71 8.88
CA ASP A 159 19.04 -20.34 8.32
C ASP A 159 19.10 -19.28 9.43
N ILE A 160 18.31 -19.47 10.50
CA ILE A 160 18.30 -18.54 11.63
C ILE A 160 19.64 -18.59 12.38
N THR A 161 20.17 -19.78 12.65
CA THR A 161 21.49 -19.94 13.29
C THR A 161 22.59 -19.28 12.47
N ALA A 162 22.55 -19.40 11.14
CA ALA A 162 23.55 -18.78 10.26
C ALA A 162 23.56 -17.25 10.33
N VAL A 163 22.38 -16.62 10.51
CA VAL A 163 22.25 -15.16 10.61
C VAL A 163 22.52 -14.67 12.02
N THR A 164 22.00 -15.35 13.04
CA THR A 164 22.05 -14.88 14.43
C THR A 164 23.28 -15.35 15.19
N HIS A 165 23.98 -16.37 14.68
CA HIS A 165 25.07 -17.07 15.35
C HIS A 165 24.67 -17.66 16.72
N ARG A 166 23.37 -17.92 16.93
CA ARG A 166 22.81 -18.55 18.14
C ARG A 166 22.10 -19.87 17.79
N PRO A 167 22.04 -20.84 18.72
CA PRO A 167 21.22 -22.01 18.53
C PRO A 167 19.74 -21.64 18.33
N ALA A 168 19.15 -22.15 17.26
CA ALA A 168 17.77 -21.80 16.90
C ALA A 168 16.91 -23.03 16.65
N THR A 169 15.59 -22.84 16.78
CA THR A 169 14.55 -23.78 16.35
C THR A 169 13.96 -23.33 15.01
N SER A 170 13.10 -24.14 14.42
CA SER A 170 12.38 -23.74 13.21
C SER A 170 11.06 -23.08 13.59
N PRO A 171 10.83 -21.81 13.20
CA PRO A 171 9.58 -21.14 13.47
C PRO A 171 8.44 -21.80 12.70
N ARG A 172 7.24 -21.63 13.22
CA ARG A 172 6.03 -22.15 12.59
C ARG A 172 5.21 -21.01 12.00
N ARG A 173 4.80 -21.16 10.73
CA ARG A 173 3.87 -20.21 10.08
C ARG A 173 2.55 -20.89 9.78
N ILE A 174 1.46 -20.23 10.12
CA ILE A 174 0.08 -20.65 9.89
C ILE A 174 -0.60 -19.54 9.09
N TYR A 175 -1.18 -19.92 7.96
CA TYR A 175 -1.95 -19.02 7.12
C TYR A 175 -3.27 -19.68 6.72
N VAL A 176 -4.38 -19.05 7.09
CA VAL A 176 -5.73 -19.52 6.74
C VAL A 176 -6.30 -18.63 5.65
N MET A 177 -6.48 -19.21 4.47
CA MET A 177 -7.03 -18.52 3.30
C MET A 177 -8.52 -18.23 3.47
N ARG A 178 -9.00 -17.18 2.80
CA ARG A 178 -10.42 -16.80 2.80
C ARG A 178 -11.35 -17.93 2.33
N GLY A 179 -10.93 -18.72 1.37
CA GLY A 179 -11.72 -19.83 0.80
C GLY A 179 -11.69 -21.12 1.60
N SER A 180 -10.90 -21.24 2.68
CA SER A 180 -10.71 -22.50 3.40
C SER A 180 -11.85 -22.86 4.36
N ALA A 181 -12.66 -21.87 4.80
CA ALA A 181 -13.82 -22.07 5.66
C ALA A 181 -14.87 -20.95 5.48
N GLY A 182 -16.12 -21.20 5.85
CA GLY A 182 -17.25 -20.34 5.52
C GLY A 182 -17.20 -18.93 6.11
N THR A 183 -17.18 -18.80 7.45
CA THR A 183 -17.22 -17.53 8.14
C THR A 183 -15.84 -17.08 8.63
N VAL A 184 -15.70 -15.82 9.04
CA VAL A 184 -14.48 -15.33 9.73
C VAL A 184 -14.21 -16.17 10.97
N ALA A 185 -15.23 -16.39 11.79
CA ALA A 185 -15.10 -17.19 13.02
C ALA A 185 -14.64 -18.63 12.75
N ASP A 186 -15.07 -19.27 11.64
CA ASP A 186 -14.62 -20.60 11.26
C ASP A 186 -13.14 -20.61 10.89
N ARG A 187 -12.70 -19.64 10.11
CA ARG A 187 -11.28 -19.50 9.74
C ARG A 187 -10.40 -19.22 10.94
N VAL A 188 -10.86 -18.36 11.85
CA VAL A 188 -10.15 -18.07 13.09
C VAL A 188 -10.05 -19.32 13.97
N ARG A 189 -11.15 -20.07 14.14
CA ARG A 189 -11.10 -21.35 14.88
C ARG A 189 -10.11 -22.33 14.27
N GLN A 190 -10.06 -22.41 12.94
CA GLN A 190 -9.08 -23.23 12.23
C GLN A 190 -7.65 -22.76 12.53
N ALA A 191 -7.38 -21.44 12.44
CA ALA A 191 -6.07 -20.89 12.71
C ALA A 191 -5.62 -21.13 14.16
N VAL A 192 -6.47 -20.82 15.13
CA VAL A 192 -6.22 -21.03 16.56
C VAL A 192 -6.03 -22.53 16.87
N GLY A 193 -6.83 -23.41 16.23
CA GLY A 193 -6.66 -24.86 16.37
C GLY A 193 -5.31 -25.37 15.88
N GLN A 194 -4.76 -24.73 14.84
CA GLN A 194 -3.45 -25.10 14.32
C GLN A 194 -2.28 -24.63 15.20
N THR A 195 -2.46 -23.73 16.16
CA THR A 195 -1.38 -23.28 17.06
C THR A 195 -1.05 -24.30 18.14
N VAL A 196 -1.89 -25.27 18.37
CA VAL A 196 -1.66 -26.33 19.33
C VAL A 196 -0.99 -27.53 18.66
N ASP A 197 -0.21 -28.29 19.42
CA ASP A 197 0.32 -29.55 19.00
C ASP A 197 -0.74 -30.68 19.11
N ARG A 198 -0.35 -31.91 18.79
CA ARG A 198 -1.23 -33.10 18.89
C ARG A 198 -1.68 -33.40 20.33
N THR A 199 -0.99 -32.87 21.33
CA THR A 199 -1.32 -33.02 22.76
C THR A 199 -2.22 -31.89 23.27
N GLY A 200 -2.55 -30.90 22.41
CA GLY A 200 -3.34 -29.73 22.76
C GLY A 200 -2.52 -28.62 23.45
N THR A 201 -1.19 -28.72 23.42
CA THR A 201 -0.27 -27.77 24.07
C THR A 201 0.21 -26.70 23.10
N ILE A 202 0.41 -25.49 23.58
CA ILE A 202 1.09 -24.39 22.90
C ILE A 202 2.52 -24.34 23.45
N THR A 203 3.50 -24.51 22.57
CA THR A 203 4.90 -24.69 22.99
C THR A 203 5.84 -23.51 22.70
N PRO A 204 5.58 -22.60 21.73
CA PRO A 204 6.52 -21.52 21.44
C PRO A 204 6.57 -20.47 22.56
N LYS A 205 7.70 -19.76 22.66
CA LYS A 205 7.85 -18.60 23.57
C LYS A 205 6.90 -17.46 23.24
N ALA A 206 6.61 -17.28 21.94
CA ALA A 206 5.69 -16.22 21.50
C ALA A 206 4.78 -16.69 20.34
N ILE A 207 3.61 -16.09 20.28
CA ILE A 207 2.69 -16.18 19.15
C ILE A 207 2.55 -14.79 18.54
N LEU A 208 2.91 -14.65 17.27
CA LEU A 208 2.70 -13.43 16.49
C LEU A 208 1.41 -13.56 15.68
N ILE A 209 0.43 -12.72 15.97
CA ILE A 209 -0.70 -12.52 15.09
C ILE A 209 -0.32 -11.45 14.06
N VAL A 210 -0.35 -11.81 12.78
CA VAL A 210 -0.25 -10.85 11.70
C VAL A 210 -1.64 -10.56 11.16
N VAL A 211 -2.06 -9.31 11.23
CA VAL A 211 -3.26 -8.83 10.55
C VAL A 211 -2.84 -8.37 9.15
N PRO A 212 -3.15 -9.18 8.10
CA PRO A 212 -2.61 -8.94 6.77
C PRO A 212 -3.23 -7.68 6.12
N THR A 213 -2.68 -7.28 4.98
CA THR A 213 -3.26 -6.23 4.14
C THR A 213 -4.57 -6.69 3.46
N GLY A 214 -5.23 -5.82 2.72
CA GLY A 214 -6.52 -6.12 2.07
C GLY A 214 -6.46 -7.29 1.08
N SER A 215 -5.32 -7.54 0.45
CA SER A 215 -5.12 -8.70 -0.42
C SER A 215 -4.83 -10.00 0.33
N GLY A 216 -4.52 -9.91 1.62
CA GLY A 216 -4.02 -11.03 2.42
C GLY A 216 -2.49 -11.10 2.47
N TRP A 217 -1.79 -10.14 1.85
CA TRP A 217 -0.33 -10.12 1.87
C TRP A 217 0.22 -9.87 3.28
N VAL A 218 1.27 -10.61 3.61
CA VAL A 218 2.02 -10.52 4.88
C VAL A 218 3.45 -10.11 4.58
N ASN A 219 3.95 -9.13 5.30
CA ASN A 219 5.33 -8.68 5.18
C ASN A 219 6.29 -9.73 5.75
N GLN A 220 6.96 -10.45 4.87
CA GLN A 220 7.86 -11.54 5.26
C GLN A 220 9.12 -11.05 5.98
N ARG A 221 9.61 -9.85 5.66
CA ARG A 221 10.80 -9.29 6.31
C ARG A 221 10.53 -8.94 7.77
N MET A 222 9.35 -8.35 8.02
CA MET A 222 8.90 -8.04 9.38
C MET A 222 8.74 -9.31 10.22
N THR A 223 8.17 -10.36 9.63
CA THR A 223 8.02 -11.67 10.27
C THR A 223 9.38 -12.32 10.53
N ALA A 224 10.25 -12.35 9.53
CA ALA A 224 11.57 -12.96 9.64
C ALA A 224 12.45 -12.28 10.71
N SER A 225 12.40 -10.95 10.84
CA SER A 225 13.14 -10.25 11.90
C SER A 225 12.71 -10.72 13.30
N LEU A 226 11.41 -10.94 13.49
CA LEU A 226 10.93 -11.43 14.78
C LEU A 226 11.27 -12.91 15.01
N GLU A 227 11.26 -13.72 13.95
CA GLU A 227 11.73 -15.11 14.01
C GLU A 227 13.20 -15.19 14.45
N GLU A 228 14.06 -14.26 13.99
CA GLU A 228 15.46 -14.13 14.38
C GLU A 228 15.59 -13.68 15.85
N LEU A 229 14.79 -12.72 16.30
CA LEU A 229 14.83 -12.22 17.68
C LEU A 229 14.42 -13.28 18.71
N TYR A 230 13.51 -14.19 18.35
CA TYR A 230 13.08 -15.32 19.19
C TYR A 230 13.86 -16.60 18.93
N ASP A 231 14.97 -16.57 18.19
CA ASP A 231 15.76 -17.74 17.81
C ASP A 231 14.91 -18.88 17.22
N GLY A 232 13.89 -18.52 16.45
CA GLY A 232 12.93 -19.41 15.81
C GLY A 232 11.82 -19.96 16.73
N ASP A 233 11.85 -19.69 18.03
CA ASP A 233 10.85 -20.15 18.98
C ASP A 233 9.57 -19.28 18.94
N LEU A 234 9.01 -19.19 17.74
CA LEU A 234 7.88 -18.33 17.36
C LEU A 234 6.87 -19.08 16.51
N THR A 235 5.58 -18.89 16.78
CA THR A 235 4.51 -19.26 15.87
C THR A 235 3.83 -18.04 15.31
N THR A 236 3.86 -17.84 13.99
CA THR A 236 3.17 -16.73 13.31
C THR A 236 1.84 -17.21 12.73
N VAL A 237 0.79 -16.45 12.98
CA VAL A 237 -0.58 -16.76 12.56
C VAL A 237 -1.17 -15.62 11.77
N ALA A 238 -1.65 -15.88 10.56
CA ALA A 238 -2.37 -14.92 9.74
C ALA A 238 -3.67 -15.52 9.20
N VAL A 239 -4.73 -14.73 9.16
CA VAL A 239 -6.03 -15.11 8.58
C VAL A 239 -6.41 -14.10 7.52
N GLN A 240 -6.62 -14.57 6.29
CA GLN A 240 -7.04 -13.73 5.18
C GLN A 240 -8.51 -13.32 5.32
N TYR A 241 -8.78 -12.02 5.41
CA TYR A 241 -10.14 -11.49 5.51
C TYR A 241 -10.72 -11.03 4.17
N ALA A 242 -9.88 -10.61 3.23
CA ALA A 242 -10.27 -10.14 1.90
C ALA A 242 -9.26 -10.62 0.85
N SER A 243 -9.63 -10.50 -0.43
CA SER A 243 -8.77 -10.77 -1.59
C SER A 243 -8.72 -9.56 -2.54
N SER A 244 -9.06 -8.37 -2.02
CA SER A 244 -9.09 -7.12 -2.79
C SER A 244 -7.95 -6.19 -2.36
N PRO A 245 -7.51 -5.27 -3.23
CA PRO A 245 -6.53 -4.25 -2.85
C PRO A 245 -6.95 -3.49 -1.58
N SER A 246 -5.98 -3.15 -0.73
CA SER A 246 -6.23 -2.52 0.58
C SER A 246 -7.05 -1.24 0.51
N TRP A 247 -6.83 -0.40 -0.52
CA TRP A 247 -7.60 0.83 -0.74
C TRP A 247 -9.09 0.55 -1.00
N LEU A 248 -9.41 -0.54 -1.72
CA LEU A 248 -10.79 -0.93 -2.01
C LEU A 248 -11.46 -1.52 -0.77
N ALA A 249 -10.73 -2.33 0.01
CA ALA A 249 -11.21 -2.85 1.29
C ALA A 249 -11.47 -1.71 2.29
N PHE A 250 -10.59 -0.68 2.31
CA PHE A 250 -10.77 0.52 3.13
C PHE A 250 -12.02 1.32 2.73
N LEU A 251 -12.23 1.57 1.43
CA LEU A 251 -13.41 2.28 0.92
C LEU A 251 -14.73 1.54 1.22
N ARG A 252 -14.68 0.23 1.40
CA ARG A 252 -15.84 -0.60 1.80
C ARG A 252 -16.06 -0.64 3.32
N GLY A 253 -15.38 0.23 4.09
CA GLY A 253 -15.56 0.37 5.53
C GLY A 253 -14.62 -0.49 6.39
N GLY A 254 -13.80 -1.36 5.80
CA GLY A 254 -12.79 -2.15 6.54
C GLY A 254 -13.37 -3.11 7.61
N GLU A 255 -14.67 -3.45 7.55
CA GLU A 255 -15.33 -4.27 8.58
C GLU A 255 -14.67 -5.65 8.73
N GLY A 256 -14.37 -6.30 7.62
CA GLY A 256 -13.77 -7.64 7.63
C GLY A 256 -12.41 -7.69 8.33
N VAL A 257 -11.58 -6.63 8.26
CA VAL A 257 -10.30 -6.59 8.96
C VAL A 257 -10.48 -6.46 10.47
N ARG A 258 -11.41 -5.60 10.90
CA ARG A 258 -11.70 -5.42 12.34
C ARG A 258 -12.31 -6.67 12.97
N GLU A 259 -13.25 -7.28 12.29
CA GLU A 259 -13.86 -8.54 12.72
C GLU A 259 -12.80 -9.64 12.85
N THR A 260 -11.95 -9.81 11.82
CA THR A 260 -10.89 -10.83 11.85
C THR A 260 -9.87 -10.56 12.96
N ALA A 261 -9.45 -9.31 13.14
CA ALA A 261 -8.52 -8.95 14.21
C ALA A 261 -9.12 -9.20 15.61
N ALA A 262 -10.38 -8.79 15.81
CA ALA A 262 -11.11 -9.01 17.08
C ALA A 262 -11.19 -10.49 17.44
N GLU A 263 -11.69 -11.28 16.49
CA GLU A 263 -11.89 -12.72 16.68
C GLU A 263 -10.56 -13.46 16.91
N LEU A 264 -9.52 -13.15 16.09
CA LEU A 264 -8.25 -13.85 16.20
C LEU A 264 -7.51 -13.51 17.50
N ILE A 265 -7.43 -12.22 17.84
CA ILE A 265 -6.78 -11.77 19.08
C ILE A 265 -7.56 -12.29 20.29
N GLY A 266 -8.88 -12.16 20.31
CA GLY A 266 -9.71 -12.58 21.44
C GLY A 266 -9.68 -14.08 21.67
N GLN A 267 -9.81 -14.90 20.61
CA GLN A 267 -9.76 -16.37 20.76
C GLN A 267 -8.36 -16.84 21.13
N MET A 268 -7.29 -16.21 20.62
CA MET A 268 -5.91 -16.57 20.97
C MET A 268 -5.63 -16.19 22.44
N ARG A 269 -6.01 -15.00 22.89
CA ARG A 269 -5.87 -14.59 24.29
C ARG A 269 -6.62 -15.54 25.21
N SER A 270 -7.89 -15.85 24.92
CA SER A 270 -8.68 -16.81 25.72
C SER A 270 -8.04 -18.20 25.78
N ARG A 271 -7.34 -18.61 24.72
CA ARG A 271 -6.62 -19.89 24.71
C ARG A 271 -5.38 -19.86 25.61
N ILE A 272 -4.58 -18.80 25.49
CA ILE A 272 -3.36 -18.60 26.28
C ILE A 272 -3.70 -18.49 27.77
N ASP A 273 -4.78 -17.80 28.13
CA ASP A 273 -5.17 -17.58 29.53
C ASP A 273 -5.57 -18.88 30.25
N ARG A 274 -5.96 -19.92 29.51
CA ARG A 274 -6.24 -21.25 30.08
C ARG A 274 -4.98 -22.04 30.43
N LEU A 275 -3.80 -21.61 29.94
CA LEU A 275 -2.53 -22.25 30.26
C LEU A 275 -2.05 -21.83 31.65
N PRO A 276 -1.28 -22.71 32.34
CA PRO A 276 -0.56 -22.30 33.53
C PRO A 276 0.34 -21.10 33.25
N ALA A 277 0.43 -20.14 34.15
CA ALA A 277 1.11 -18.86 33.92
C ALA A 277 2.55 -19.00 33.36
N ARG A 278 3.30 -20.01 33.83
CA ARG A 278 4.68 -20.28 33.39
C ARG A 278 4.79 -20.88 31.97
N GLN A 279 3.67 -21.27 31.37
CA GLN A 279 3.59 -21.88 30.02
C GLN A 279 2.92 -20.96 29.02
N ARG A 280 2.56 -19.75 29.43
CA ARG A 280 1.90 -18.79 28.54
C ARG A 280 2.92 -18.16 27.61
N PRO A 281 2.76 -18.33 26.30
CA PRO A 281 3.56 -17.54 25.33
C PRO A 281 3.17 -16.08 25.36
N ASP A 282 4.09 -15.20 24.99
CA ASP A 282 3.78 -13.82 24.70
C ASP A 282 2.84 -13.73 23.48
N LEU A 283 1.79 -12.96 23.58
CA LEU A 283 0.89 -12.67 22.44
C LEU A 283 1.27 -11.35 21.79
N LEU A 284 1.81 -11.44 20.61
CA LEU A 284 2.31 -10.29 19.84
C LEU A 284 1.38 -10.00 18.66
N VAL A 285 1.29 -8.73 18.25
CA VAL A 285 0.55 -8.32 17.06
C VAL A 285 1.43 -7.51 16.12
N TYR A 286 1.40 -7.84 14.85
CA TYR A 286 1.89 -7.03 13.75
C TYR A 286 0.75 -6.67 12.81
N GLY A 287 0.69 -5.40 12.45
CA GLY A 287 -0.24 -4.92 11.43
C GLY A 287 0.42 -3.90 10.52
N GLU A 288 0.13 -3.98 9.23
CA GLU A 288 0.59 -3.03 8.22
C GLU A 288 -0.60 -2.40 7.50
N SER A 289 -0.57 -1.08 7.34
CA SER A 289 -1.61 -0.36 6.60
C SER A 289 -3.01 -0.64 7.17
N LEU A 290 -3.91 -1.16 6.33
CA LEU A 290 -5.27 -1.53 6.74
C LEU A 290 -5.29 -2.59 7.87
N GLY A 291 -4.33 -3.51 7.87
CA GLY A 291 -4.17 -4.48 8.96
C GLY A 291 -3.85 -3.81 10.30
N ALA A 292 -2.96 -2.82 10.28
CA ALA A 292 -2.64 -2.01 11.46
C ALA A 292 -3.88 -1.26 11.99
N TRP A 293 -4.64 -0.62 11.10
CA TRP A 293 -5.88 0.05 11.45
C TRP A 293 -6.94 -0.90 12.03
N GLY A 294 -7.03 -2.12 11.52
CA GLY A 294 -7.93 -3.17 12.02
C GLY A 294 -7.57 -3.68 13.40
N ALA A 295 -6.28 -3.81 13.71
CA ALA A 295 -5.78 -4.31 14.97
C ALA A 295 -5.90 -3.30 16.13
N LEU A 296 -5.81 -2.00 15.85
CA LEU A 296 -5.73 -0.91 16.83
C LEU A 296 -6.72 -1.03 18.01
N PRO A 297 -8.03 -1.32 17.83
CA PRO A 297 -8.98 -1.37 18.94
C PRO A 297 -8.73 -2.51 19.93
N TRP A 298 -7.96 -3.53 19.54
CA TRP A 298 -7.80 -4.79 20.29
C TRP A 298 -6.44 -4.92 20.99
N LEU A 299 -5.56 -3.92 20.87
CA LEU A 299 -4.21 -3.97 21.42
C LEU A 299 -4.15 -4.09 22.96
N HIS A 300 -5.23 -3.78 23.66
CA HIS A 300 -5.34 -3.96 25.11
C HIS A 300 -5.34 -5.44 25.53
N GLN A 301 -5.46 -6.38 24.58
CA GLN A 301 -5.46 -7.83 24.83
C GLN A 301 -4.12 -8.51 24.50
N VAL A 302 -3.09 -7.75 24.10
CA VAL A 302 -1.81 -8.31 23.68
C VAL A 302 -0.66 -7.82 24.55
N ASP A 303 0.43 -8.56 24.58
CA ASP A 303 1.59 -8.26 25.41
C ASP A 303 2.49 -7.22 24.70
N ALA A 304 2.61 -7.29 23.36
CA ALA A 304 3.27 -6.25 22.59
C ALA A 304 2.69 -6.15 21.15
N ALA A 305 2.84 -4.97 20.52
CA ALA A 305 2.41 -4.77 19.15
C ALA A 305 3.29 -3.75 18.41
N LEU A 306 3.54 -4.07 17.14
CA LEU A 306 4.15 -3.15 16.18
C LEU A 306 3.19 -2.91 15.03
N LEU A 307 2.71 -1.68 14.89
CA LEU A 307 1.85 -1.25 13.80
C LEU A 307 2.63 -0.32 12.87
N VAL A 308 2.54 -0.53 11.57
CA VAL A 308 3.26 0.29 10.59
C VAL A 308 2.33 0.88 9.55
N GLY A 309 2.61 2.11 9.12
CA GLY A 309 1.88 2.79 8.06
C GLY A 309 0.38 2.94 8.32
N VAL A 310 -0.03 3.26 9.55
CA VAL A 310 -1.45 3.27 9.98
C VAL A 310 -2.22 4.38 9.28
N PRO A 311 -3.25 4.06 8.46
CA PRO A 311 -4.08 5.06 7.80
C PRO A 311 -4.73 6.02 8.80
N GLY A 312 -4.75 7.32 8.46
CA GLY A 312 -5.33 8.36 9.32
C GLY A 312 -4.40 8.84 10.43
N GLY A 313 -3.16 8.33 10.51
CA GLY A 313 -2.13 8.78 11.47
C GLY A 313 -2.43 8.38 12.91
N HIS A 314 -3.27 7.36 13.11
CA HIS A 314 -3.53 6.82 14.43
C HIS A 314 -2.26 6.21 15.04
N GLN A 315 -2.13 6.31 16.36
CA GLN A 315 -0.98 5.80 17.10
C GLN A 315 -1.42 4.72 18.09
N ALA A 316 -0.62 3.66 18.18
CA ALA A 316 -0.72 2.73 19.30
C ALA A 316 -0.06 3.39 20.53
N VAL A 317 -0.76 3.41 21.65
CA VAL A 317 -0.29 4.07 22.89
C VAL A 317 -0.35 3.08 24.05
N GLY A 318 0.77 2.87 24.69
CA GLY A 318 0.90 2.01 25.88
C GLY A 318 2.23 1.28 25.95
N PRO A 319 2.55 0.68 27.10
CA PRO A 319 3.72 -0.18 27.24
C PRO A 319 3.68 -1.34 26.24
N GLY A 320 4.81 -1.65 25.62
CA GLY A 320 4.89 -2.71 24.61
C GLY A 320 4.16 -2.41 23.27
N LEU A 321 3.64 -1.18 23.07
CA LEU A 321 2.92 -0.80 21.85
C LEU A 321 3.68 0.28 21.09
N MET A 322 3.85 0.08 19.78
CA MET A 322 4.53 1.04 18.91
C MET A 322 3.83 1.21 17.58
N THR A 323 3.82 2.43 17.10
CA THR A 323 3.48 2.76 15.71
C THR A 323 4.71 3.32 15.01
N LEU A 324 5.12 2.68 13.92
CA LEU A 324 6.21 3.14 13.07
C LEU A 324 5.62 3.69 11.77
N ASN A 325 5.94 4.94 11.45
CA ASN A 325 5.59 5.56 10.18
C ASN A 325 6.85 6.20 9.60
N HIS A 326 7.19 5.91 8.34
CA HIS A 326 8.25 6.65 7.67
C HIS A 326 7.82 8.11 7.44
N ALA A 327 8.77 9.03 7.52
CA ALA A 327 8.50 10.45 7.36
C ALA A 327 7.97 10.81 5.96
N ASP A 328 8.31 9.99 4.97
CA ASP A 328 7.90 10.10 3.57
C ASP A 328 6.75 9.15 3.19
N ASP A 329 6.15 8.43 4.16
CA ASP A 329 4.97 7.60 3.90
C ASP A 329 3.71 8.47 3.73
N PRO A 330 3.08 8.47 2.54
CA PRO A 330 1.88 9.27 2.30
C PRO A 330 0.61 8.68 2.95
N VAL A 331 0.60 7.39 3.33
CA VAL A 331 -0.60 6.68 3.79
C VAL A 331 -1.12 7.19 5.14
N PRO A 332 -0.29 7.36 6.19
CA PRO A 332 -0.76 7.88 7.47
C PRO A 332 -1.36 9.29 7.39
N GLY A 333 -0.78 10.14 6.55
CA GLY A 333 -1.21 11.51 6.34
C GLY A 333 -2.28 11.69 5.27
N TRP A 334 -2.71 10.62 4.60
CA TRP A 334 -3.65 10.73 3.51
C TRP A 334 -5.03 11.19 3.98
N ARG A 335 -5.57 12.17 3.26
CA ARG A 335 -6.92 12.70 3.44
C ARG A 335 -7.50 13.06 2.08
N LEU A 336 -8.78 12.81 1.89
CA LEU A 336 -9.48 13.26 0.69
C LEU A 336 -9.43 14.79 0.59
N ARG A 337 -8.79 15.31 -0.45
CA ARG A 337 -8.67 16.76 -0.71
C ARG A 337 -9.39 17.08 -2.00
N LEU A 338 -10.25 18.10 -1.95
CA LEU A 338 -11.06 18.53 -3.12
C LEU A 338 -10.31 19.43 -4.10
N SER A 339 -9.09 19.90 -3.75
CA SER A 339 -8.25 20.64 -4.70
C SER A 339 -7.79 19.70 -5.83
N PRO A 340 -8.11 19.98 -7.11
CA PRO A 340 -7.78 19.08 -8.22
C PRO A 340 -6.29 18.73 -8.30
N VAL A 341 -5.39 19.71 -8.11
CA VAL A 341 -3.94 19.48 -8.15
C VAL A 341 -3.49 18.61 -6.99
N THR A 342 -3.90 18.95 -5.78
CA THR A 342 -3.50 18.20 -4.57
C THR A 342 -4.08 16.79 -4.56
N PHE A 343 -5.32 16.62 -5.04
CA PHE A 343 -5.97 15.32 -5.16
C PHE A 343 -5.12 14.34 -5.99
N TRP A 344 -4.78 14.73 -7.22
CA TRP A 344 -4.03 13.86 -8.12
C TRP A 344 -2.63 13.54 -7.60
N ARG A 345 -1.91 14.55 -7.10
CA ARG A 345 -0.55 14.37 -6.55
C ARG A 345 -0.54 13.48 -5.30
N SER A 346 -1.47 13.69 -4.36
CA SER A 346 -1.52 12.89 -3.13
C SER A 346 -1.91 11.44 -3.41
N ASN A 347 -2.83 11.20 -4.35
CA ASN A 347 -3.18 9.82 -4.71
C ASN A 347 -2.07 9.14 -5.52
N ALA A 348 -1.31 9.87 -6.32
CA ALA A 348 -0.12 9.36 -7.00
C ALA A 348 0.94 8.90 -6.01
N ASP A 349 1.26 9.72 -5.01
CA ASP A 349 2.20 9.35 -3.95
C ASP A 349 1.73 8.06 -3.23
N VAL A 350 0.43 7.94 -2.90
CA VAL A 350 -0.11 6.72 -2.26
C VAL A 350 0.00 5.49 -3.17
N ILE A 351 -0.37 5.61 -4.45
CA ILE A 351 -0.28 4.50 -5.41
C ILE A 351 1.19 4.06 -5.60
N SER A 352 2.12 5.00 -5.54
CA SER A 352 3.55 4.75 -5.74
C SER A 352 4.30 4.40 -4.45
N SER A 353 3.63 4.45 -3.30
CA SER A 353 4.29 4.39 -1.99
C SER A 353 5.00 3.06 -1.68
N GLN A 354 4.59 1.98 -2.34
CA GLN A 354 5.25 0.66 -2.25
C GLN A 354 6.29 0.42 -3.36
N SER A 355 6.47 1.38 -4.29
CA SER A 355 7.43 1.27 -5.40
C SER A 355 8.78 1.91 -5.10
N VAL A 356 9.11 2.07 -3.83
CA VAL A 356 10.35 2.68 -3.32
C VAL A 356 11.15 1.66 -2.52
N PRO A 357 12.45 1.90 -2.26
CA PRO A 357 13.26 1.01 -1.43
C PRO A 357 12.69 0.82 -0.03
N PHE A 358 13.01 -0.32 0.61
CA PHE A 358 12.65 -0.57 2.00
C PHE A 358 13.22 0.51 2.93
N GLY A 359 12.45 0.92 3.94
CA GLY A 359 12.78 2.03 4.82
C GLY A 359 12.24 3.38 4.34
N HIS A 360 11.55 3.41 3.19
CA HIS A 360 10.96 4.60 2.59
C HIS A 360 9.52 4.39 2.16
N GLY A 361 8.76 5.48 2.09
CA GLY A 361 7.36 5.46 1.70
C GLY A 361 6.57 4.44 2.52
N HIS A 362 5.72 3.67 1.87
CA HIS A 362 4.94 2.60 2.50
C HIS A 362 5.60 1.22 2.33
N SER A 363 6.94 1.18 2.21
CA SER A 363 7.74 -0.04 2.02
C SER A 363 8.51 -0.36 3.30
N TYR A 364 7.84 -1.01 4.24
CA TYR A 364 8.39 -1.43 5.53
C TYR A 364 9.15 -2.75 5.40
N GLY A 365 10.08 -3.01 6.35
CA GLY A 365 10.92 -4.23 6.34
C GLY A 365 12.38 -3.96 6.02
N GLY A 366 12.84 -2.73 6.19
CA GLY A 366 14.23 -2.33 6.15
C GLY A 366 14.97 -2.59 7.47
N PRO A 367 16.14 -1.96 7.66
CA PRO A 367 16.95 -2.10 8.89
C PRO A 367 16.23 -1.66 10.17
N GLU A 368 15.23 -0.78 10.05
CA GLU A 368 14.42 -0.26 11.14
C GLU A 368 13.57 -1.32 11.85
N THR A 369 13.32 -2.45 11.19
CA THR A 369 12.37 -3.47 11.65
C THR A 369 12.79 -4.13 12.96
N ALA A 370 14.02 -4.65 13.02
CA ALA A 370 14.53 -5.28 14.25
C ALA A 370 14.62 -4.26 15.38
N ALA A 371 15.10 -3.04 15.08
CA ALA A 371 15.18 -1.96 16.06
C ALA A 371 13.79 -1.56 16.60
N ALA A 372 12.75 -1.55 15.75
CA ALA A 372 11.39 -1.27 16.18
C ALA A 372 10.85 -2.34 17.11
N TRP A 373 11.07 -3.62 16.82
CA TRP A 373 10.71 -4.71 17.72
C TRP A 373 11.45 -4.61 19.06
N CYS A 374 12.74 -4.28 19.05
CA CYS A 374 13.52 -4.11 20.27
C CYS A 374 13.09 -2.89 21.13
N GLN A 375 12.31 -1.98 20.59
CA GLN A 375 11.69 -0.90 21.40
C GLN A 375 10.43 -1.34 22.15
N VAL A 376 9.76 -2.38 21.69
CA VAL A 376 8.51 -2.88 22.29
C VAL A 376 8.71 -4.18 23.06
N LEU A 377 9.80 -4.89 22.83
CA LEU A 377 10.13 -6.17 23.45
C LEU A 377 11.36 -6.05 24.35
N ILE A 378 11.31 -6.68 25.49
CA ILE A 378 12.47 -6.81 26.40
C ILE A 378 13.06 -8.21 26.17
N LEU A 379 13.90 -8.34 25.15
CA LEU A 379 14.55 -9.60 24.81
C LEU A 379 16.06 -9.52 25.01
N PRO A 380 16.71 -10.64 25.44
CA PRO A 380 18.17 -10.71 25.51
C PRO A 380 18.86 -10.50 24.15
N THR A 381 18.13 -10.70 23.06
CA THR A 381 18.57 -10.56 21.67
C THR A 381 18.51 -9.14 21.15
N CYS A 382 17.92 -8.23 21.88
CA CYS A 382 17.91 -6.80 21.65
C CYS A 382 19.05 -6.10 22.42
#